data_57f63152025981a7561bfb83758ba363
#
_entry.id   57f63152025981a7561bfb83758ba363
#
_cell.length_a   1.000
_cell.length_b   1.000
_cell.length_c   1.000
_cell.angle_alpha   90.00
_cell.angle_beta   90.00
_cell.angle_gamma   90.00
#
_symmetry.space_group_name_H-M   'P 1'
#
loop_
_entity.id
_entity.type
_entity.pdbx_description
1 polymer ?
#
loop_
_entity_poly.entity_id
_entity_poly.type
_entity_poly.pdbx_seq_one_letter_code
_entity_poly.pdbx_strand_id
1 'polypeptide(L)'
;MSGKEERQSTDQAPGSGHNRERPVVWERWQKKRTFVRALEGTYSELTRSLLEQPRVLSMRDKPWKGGPQHYSKTGITPGTTAVGQSIETHIEAYGPGAFGQKHGHVNSAVFFVLQGHGHDIHDGRRIDWKAGDIMIVETGCVHQHFNDDPEEQAVLLVFKAKPLFLFMHLLFQKMVEYPPTTLLEGHEDWQPPSDL
;
A
#
# COMPACT_ATOMS: atom_id res chain seq x y z
N MET A 1 51.49 -47.77 -25.15
CA MET A 1 50.06 -48.03 -25.08
C MET A 1 49.53 -47.21 -23.90
N SER A 2 48.98 -46.07 -24.17
CA SER A 2 48.55 -45.07 -23.18
C SER A 2 47.01 -45.14 -23.12
N GLY A 3 46.49 -45.69 -22.06
CA GLY A 3 45.06 -45.67 -21.76
C GLY A 3 44.67 -44.29 -21.20
N LYS A 4 43.87 -43.56 -21.93
CA LYS A 4 43.18 -42.38 -21.46
C LYS A 4 41.93 -42.86 -20.73
N GLU A 5 41.90 -42.71 -19.40
CA GLU A 5 40.66 -42.76 -18.62
C GLU A 5 39.85 -41.51 -18.88
N GLU A 6 38.73 -41.68 -19.56
CA GLU A 6 37.67 -40.66 -19.64
C GLU A 6 36.98 -40.56 -18.28
N ARG A 7 37.24 -39.44 -17.60
CA ARG A 7 36.40 -39.07 -16.42
C ARG A 7 35.01 -38.69 -16.95
N GLN A 8 34.06 -39.58 -16.79
CA GLN A 8 32.65 -39.23 -16.88
C GLN A 8 32.32 -38.25 -15.74
N SER A 9 32.07 -37.01 -16.12
CA SER A 9 31.50 -35.98 -15.26
C SER A 9 30.05 -36.38 -14.93
N THR A 10 29.84 -36.88 -13.73
CA THR A 10 28.49 -37.06 -13.17
C THR A 10 28.01 -35.77 -12.53
N ASP A 11 27.90 -34.71 -13.30
CA ASP A 11 27.21 -33.50 -12.90
C ASP A 11 25.70 -33.66 -13.19
N GLN A 12 25.08 -34.65 -12.57
CA GLN A 12 23.64 -34.62 -12.37
C GLN A 12 23.37 -33.77 -11.13
N ALA A 13 23.00 -32.54 -11.35
CA ALA A 13 22.48 -31.68 -10.29
C ALA A 13 21.30 -32.41 -9.60
N PRO A 14 21.38 -32.64 -8.29
CA PRO A 14 20.26 -33.26 -7.56
C PRO A 14 19.09 -32.30 -7.58
N GLY A 15 18.01 -32.68 -8.22
CA GLY A 15 16.79 -31.92 -8.04
C GLY A 15 15.95 -31.57 -9.26
N SER A 16 16.00 -32.37 -10.33
CA SER A 16 15.03 -32.24 -11.41
C SER A 16 13.66 -32.87 -11.12
N GLY A 17 13.45 -33.34 -9.92
CA GLY A 17 12.16 -33.79 -9.42
C GLY A 17 11.23 -32.62 -9.12
N HIS A 18 11.12 -31.66 -10.03
CA HIS A 18 10.15 -30.59 -9.90
C HIS A 18 8.78 -31.18 -10.18
N ASN A 19 7.99 -31.25 -9.16
CA ASN A 19 6.56 -31.47 -9.32
C ASN A 19 6.04 -30.42 -10.32
N ARG A 20 5.64 -30.88 -11.49
CA ARG A 20 5.13 -30.03 -12.57
C ARG A 20 3.85 -29.28 -12.18
N GLU A 21 3.27 -29.63 -11.04
CA GLU A 21 2.10 -29.00 -10.44
C GLU A 21 2.41 -27.73 -9.64
N ARG A 22 3.69 -27.34 -9.51
CA ARG A 22 4.04 -26.08 -8.84
C ARG A 22 4.07 -24.94 -9.85
N PRO A 23 3.00 -24.15 -9.95
CA PRO A 23 2.88 -23.12 -10.98
C PRO A 23 3.73 -21.88 -10.72
N VAL A 24 4.49 -21.82 -9.64
CA VAL A 24 5.02 -20.58 -9.12
C VAL A 24 6.49 -20.43 -9.50
N VAL A 25 6.76 -19.58 -10.48
CA VAL A 25 8.11 -19.26 -10.97
C VAL A 25 9.05 -18.79 -9.86
N TRP A 26 8.54 -18.07 -8.88
CA TRP A 26 9.31 -17.58 -7.76
C TRP A 26 9.77 -18.67 -6.78
N GLU A 27 9.07 -19.81 -6.65
CA GLU A 27 9.55 -20.95 -5.86
C GLU A 27 10.87 -21.51 -6.42
N ARG A 28 10.98 -21.60 -7.75
CA ARG A 28 12.22 -21.99 -8.40
C ARG A 28 13.35 -20.99 -8.17
N TRP A 29 13.00 -19.73 -8.15
CA TRP A 29 13.95 -18.66 -7.92
C TRP A 29 14.46 -18.65 -6.47
N GLN A 30 13.61 -18.93 -5.49
CA GLN A 30 13.97 -19.06 -4.09
C GLN A 30 14.93 -20.22 -3.86
N LYS A 31 14.68 -21.39 -4.44
CA LYS A 31 15.54 -22.58 -4.32
C LYS A 31 16.96 -22.36 -4.83
N LYS A 32 17.19 -21.38 -5.68
CA LYS A 32 18.52 -21.02 -6.16
C LYS A 32 19.30 -20.12 -5.19
N ARG A 33 18.67 -19.54 -4.18
CA ARG A 33 19.32 -18.67 -3.21
C ARG A 33 19.87 -19.46 -2.04
N THR A 34 21.18 -19.31 -1.79
CA THR A 34 21.88 -20.08 -0.76
C THR A 34 21.34 -19.84 0.64
N PHE A 35 21.00 -18.61 0.99
CA PHE A 35 20.49 -18.30 2.31
C PHE A 35 19.06 -18.83 2.54
N VAL A 36 18.29 -19.03 1.48
CA VAL A 36 16.94 -19.59 1.56
C VAL A 36 16.97 -21.09 1.82
N ARG A 37 18.03 -21.79 1.40
CA ARG A 37 18.18 -23.24 1.64
C ARG A 37 18.18 -23.59 3.12
N ALA A 38 18.76 -22.77 3.97
CA ALA A 38 18.77 -22.99 5.42
C ALA A 38 17.37 -22.88 6.04
N LEU A 39 16.42 -22.29 5.32
CA LEU A 39 15.05 -22.07 5.75
C LEU A 39 14.03 -22.83 4.89
N GLU A 40 14.47 -23.81 4.10
CA GLU A 40 13.62 -24.41 3.04
C GLU A 40 12.26 -24.90 3.56
N GLY A 41 12.23 -25.65 4.64
CA GLY A 41 10.97 -26.13 5.25
C GLY A 41 10.08 -24.99 5.75
N THR A 42 10.64 -24.12 6.57
CA THR A 42 9.95 -22.96 7.17
C THR A 42 9.46 -22.00 6.11
N TYR A 43 10.26 -21.79 5.05
CA TYR A 43 9.92 -20.89 3.98
C TYR A 43 8.76 -21.41 3.12
N SER A 44 8.68 -22.71 2.91
CA SER A 44 7.57 -23.34 2.19
C SER A 44 6.24 -23.21 2.95
N GLU A 45 6.28 -23.29 4.27
CA GLU A 45 5.11 -23.08 5.13
C GLU A 45 4.64 -21.63 5.11
N LEU A 46 5.56 -20.69 5.26
CA LEU A 46 5.28 -19.26 5.12
C LEU A 46 4.64 -18.93 3.78
N THR A 47 5.20 -19.47 2.70
CA THR A 47 4.67 -19.29 1.35
C THR A 47 3.26 -19.83 1.20
N ARG A 48 3.00 -21.02 1.75
CA ARG A 48 1.66 -21.61 1.72
C ARG A 48 0.67 -20.72 2.45
N SER A 49 1.00 -20.28 3.64
CA SER A 49 0.18 -19.36 4.43
C SER A 49 -0.13 -18.06 3.67
N LEU A 50 0.85 -17.50 2.94
CA LEU A 50 0.63 -16.31 2.11
C LEU A 50 -0.33 -16.58 0.95
N LEU A 51 -0.23 -17.77 0.32
CA LEU A 51 -1.09 -18.15 -0.80
C LEU A 51 -2.54 -18.41 -0.37
N GLU A 52 -2.74 -18.83 0.87
CA GLU A 52 -4.07 -19.07 1.47
C GLU A 52 -4.77 -17.81 1.93
N GLN A 53 -4.07 -16.67 2.01
CA GLN A 53 -4.69 -15.41 2.39
C GLN A 53 -5.75 -14.97 1.39
N PRO A 54 -6.83 -14.30 1.85
CA PRO A 54 -7.89 -13.81 0.98
C PRO A 54 -7.35 -12.81 -0.04
N ARG A 55 -7.89 -12.84 -1.24
CA ARG A 55 -7.62 -11.87 -2.32
C ARG A 55 -8.65 -10.76 -2.39
N VAL A 56 -9.73 -10.90 -1.66
CA VAL A 56 -10.78 -9.89 -1.51
C VAL A 56 -10.87 -9.50 -0.04
N LEU A 57 -10.81 -8.21 0.21
CA LEU A 57 -10.94 -7.62 1.53
C LEU A 57 -12.19 -6.75 1.54
N SER A 58 -13.16 -7.05 2.40
CA SER A 58 -14.30 -6.17 2.63
C SER A 58 -13.84 -4.93 3.38
N MET A 59 -14.01 -3.77 2.76
CA MET A 59 -13.74 -2.49 3.41
C MET A 59 -14.85 -2.09 4.38
N ARG A 60 -16.07 -2.61 4.22
CA ARG A 60 -17.21 -2.36 5.13
C ARG A 60 -16.93 -2.81 6.57
N ASP A 61 -16.16 -3.90 6.71
CA ASP A 61 -15.84 -4.48 8.02
C ASP A 61 -14.66 -3.78 8.71
N LYS A 62 -14.05 -2.79 8.06
CA LYS A 62 -12.93 -2.05 8.61
C LYS A 62 -13.41 -0.80 9.35
N PRO A 63 -12.88 -0.52 10.55
CA PRO A 63 -13.26 0.69 11.26
C PRO A 63 -12.65 1.94 10.60
N TRP A 64 -13.42 3.01 10.56
CA TRP A 64 -12.90 4.34 10.33
C TRP A 64 -12.05 4.80 11.53
N LYS A 65 -10.96 5.52 11.26
CA LYS A 65 -10.05 6.08 12.25
C LYS A 65 -9.74 7.53 11.92
N GLY A 66 -9.54 8.35 12.94
CA GLY A 66 -9.25 9.78 12.78
C GLY A 66 -10.42 10.64 13.23
N GLY A 67 -10.67 11.73 12.54
CA GLY A 67 -11.75 12.69 12.79
C GLY A 67 -11.31 13.93 13.56
N PRO A 68 -12.18 14.95 13.63
CA PRO A 68 -13.46 15.06 12.91
C PRO A 68 -13.32 15.51 11.44
N GLN A 69 -12.23 16.21 11.07
CA GLN A 69 -12.04 16.75 9.72
C GLN A 69 -11.90 15.67 8.65
N HIS A 70 -11.18 14.61 9.01
CA HIS A 70 -10.76 13.58 8.09
C HIS A 70 -10.72 12.22 8.79
N TYR A 71 -11.28 11.22 8.14
CA TYR A 71 -11.22 9.83 8.58
C TYR A 71 -10.51 8.97 7.53
N SER A 72 -9.83 7.92 7.99
CA SER A 72 -9.23 6.93 7.11
C SER A 72 -9.63 5.51 7.48
N LYS A 73 -9.74 4.64 6.48
CA LYS A 73 -10.07 3.23 6.62
C LYS A 73 -9.01 2.39 5.88
N THR A 74 -8.19 1.68 6.64
CA THR A 74 -7.04 0.96 6.09
C THR A 74 -7.47 -0.35 5.42
N GLY A 75 -7.06 -0.56 4.18
CA GLY A 75 -7.24 -1.77 3.40
C GLY A 75 -6.03 -2.71 3.47
N ILE A 76 -5.15 -2.61 2.50
CA ILE A 76 -3.94 -3.44 2.39
C ILE A 76 -2.80 -2.78 3.16
N THR A 77 -2.17 -3.53 4.05
CA THR A 77 -0.89 -3.16 4.67
C THR A 77 -0.03 -4.41 4.85
N PRO A 78 1.30 -4.29 4.91
CA PRO A 78 2.18 -5.44 5.15
C PRO A 78 1.88 -6.19 6.44
N GLY A 79 1.39 -5.50 7.48
CA GLY A 79 1.09 -6.10 8.78
C GLY A 79 -0.20 -6.93 8.81
N THR A 80 -1.14 -6.67 7.92
CA THR A 80 -2.47 -7.32 7.90
C THR A 80 -2.74 -8.12 6.64
N THR A 81 -2.02 -7.82 5.55
CA THR A 81 -2.23 -8.44 4.24
C THR A 81 -0.88 -8.71 3.59
N ALA A 82 -0.17 -9.69 4.11
CA ALA A 82 1.22 -9.97 3.72
C ALA A 82 1.37 -10.34 2.23
N VAL A 83 0.30 -10.79 1.57
CA VAL A 83 0.29 -11.05 0.13
C VAL A 83 0.42 -9.77 -0.71
N GLY A 84 0.04 -8.63 -0.16
CA GLY A 84 0.16 -7.31 -0.81
C GLY A 84 1.34 -6.47 -0.30
N GLN A 85 2.49 -7.07 -0.06
CA GLN A 85 3.63 -6.48 0.66
C GLN A 85 4.22 -5.20 0.08
N SER A 86 4.04 -4.94 -1.21
CA SER A 86 4.62 -3.77 -1.88
C SER A 86 3.71 -2.55 -1.90
N ILE A 87 2.45 -2.71 -1.53
CA ILE A 87 1.42 -1.68 -1.65
C ILE A 87 0.73 -1.51 -0.30
N GLU A 88 0.45 -0.27 0.06
CA GLU A 88 -0.49 0.12 1.11
C GLU A 88 -1.68 0.80 0.45
N THR A 89 -2.91 0.43 0.86
CA THR A 89 -4.13 1.08 0.40
C THR A 89 -5.02 1.47 1.57
N HIS A 90 -5.72 2.59 1.43
CA HIS A 90 -6.75 3.03 2.36
C HIS A 90 -7.76 3.91 1.65
N ILE A 91 -8.92 4.08 2.26
CA ILE A 91 -9.93 5.06 1.86
C ILE A 91 -9.83 6.22 2.83
N GLU A 92 -9.89 7.43 2.31
CA GLU A 92 -9.98 8.66 3.08
C GLU A 92 -11.32 9.34 2.81
N ALA A 93 -11.93 9.90 3.85
CA ALA A 93 -13.13 10.70 3.76
C ALA A 93 -12.89 12.04 4.47
N TYR A 94 -13.19 13.12 3.77
CA TYR A 94 -13.09 14.49 4.25
C TYR A 94 -14.50 15.06 4.40
N GLY A 95 -14.80 15.63 5.55
CA GLY A 95 -16.06 16.30 5.78
C GLY A 95 -16.25 17.52 4.88
N PRO A 96 -17.46 18.12 4.86
CA PRO A 96 -17.73 19.35 4.12
C PRO A 96 -16.74 20.46 4.52
N GLY A 97 -16.09 21.08 3.53
CA GLY A 97 -15.10 22.15 3.71
C GLY A 97 -13.87 21.77 4.55
N ALA A 98 -13.70 20.47 4.84
CA ALA A 98 -12.65 19.98 5.70
C ALA A 98 -11.34 19.77 4.95
N PHE A 99 -10.25 19.68 5.71
CA PHE A 99 -8.92 19.40 5.16
C PHE A 99 -8.11 18.47 6.06
N GLY A 100 -7.17 17.78 5.45
CA GLY A 100 -6.27 16.88 6.12
C GLY A 100 -5.10 17.57 6.79
N GLN A 101 -4.24 16.76 7.38
CA GLN A 101 -2.97 17.19 7.94
C GLN A 101 -1.99 17.60 6.83
N LYS A 102 -1.21 18.64 7.09
CA LYS A 102 -0.07 19.00 6.25
C LYS A 102 1.14 18.15 6.62
N HIS A 103 1.64 17.38 5.69
CA HIS A 103 2.76 16.47 5.93
C HIS A 103 3.57 16.20 4.66
N GLY A 104 4.72 15.56 4.82
CA GLY A 104 5.55 15.12 3.72
C GLY A 104 6.09 13.72 3.95
N HIS A 105 6.32 12.98 2.88
CA HIS A 105 6.94 11.65 2.91
C HIS A 105 7.70 11.37 1.61
N VAL A 106 8.74 10.53 1.69
CA VAL A 106 9.59 10.21 0.53
C VAL A 106 8.92 9.27 -0.47
N ASN A 107 7.96 8.45 -0.06
CA ASN A 107 7.22 7.62 -1.00
C ASN A 107 6.21 8.46 -1.77
N SER A 108 6.01 8.16 -3.05
CA SER A 108 4.88 8.69 -3.80
C SER A 108 3.56 8.03 -3.38
N ALA A 109 2.46 8.72 -3.64
CA ALA A 109 1.11 8.20 -3.49
C ALA A 109 0.28 8.53 -4.73
N VAL A 110 -0.74 7.71 -4.98
CA VAL A 110 -1.75 7.93 -6.01
C VAL A 110 -3.11 7.91 -5.35
N PHE A 111 -3.92 8.89 -5.66
CA PHE A 111 -5.29 9.02 -5.18
C PHE A 111 -6.25 8.91 -6.36
N PHE A 112 -7.24 8.04 -6.25
CA PHE A 112 -8.38 8.04 -7.14
C PHE A 112 -9.56 8.69 -6.41
N VAL A 113 -10.09 9.77 -6.98
CA VAL A 113 -11.20 10.52 -6.39
C VAL A 113 -12.50 9.77 -6.67
N LEU A 114 -13.09 9.20 -5.62
CA LEU A 114 -14.36 8.45 -5.71
C LEU A 114 -15.57 9.37 -5.67
N GLN A 115 -15.51 10.44 -4.86
CA GLN A 115 -16.59 11.39 -4.65
C GLN A 115 -16.04 12.77 -4.33
N GLY A 116 -16.78 13.82 -4.70
CA GLY A 116 -16.50 15.20 -4.34
C GLY A 116 -15.50 15.88 -5.26
N HIS A 117 -15.07 17.06 -4.85
CA HIS A 117 -14.07 17.88 -5.51
C HIS A 117 -13.27 18.68 -4.48
N GLY A 118 -12.08 19.10 -4.84
CA GLY A 118 -11.24 19.85 -3.94
C GLY A 118 -9.91 20.20 -4.57
N HIS A 119 -8.93 20.45 -3.72
CA HIS A 119 -7.58 20.72 -4.18
C HIS A 119 -6.54 20.19 -3.21
N ASP A 120 -5.33 20.05 -3.72
CA ASP A 120 -4.14 19.83 -2.93
C ASP A 120 -3.23 21.04 -3.00
N ILE A 121 -2.44 21.22 -1.94
CA ILE A 121 -1.28 22.10 -1.98
C ILE A 121 -0.03 21.23 -1.91
N HIS A 122 0.78 21.22 -2.99
CA HIS A 122 2.07 20.54 -3.07
C HIS A 122 3.20 21.55 -3.11
N ASP A 123 4.02 21.62 -2.06
CA ASP A 123 5.11 22.62 -1.91
C ASP A 123 4.68 24.06 -2.24
N GLY A 124 3.46 24.42 -1.82
CA GLY A 124 2.85 25.74 -2.06
C GLY A 124 2.12 25.89 -3.40
N ARG A 125 2.10 24.88 -4.26
CA ARG A 125 1.40 24.88 -5.53
C ARG A 125 0.03 24.20 -5.40
N ARG A 126 -1.03 24.90 -5.81
CA ARG A 126 -2.40 24.37 -5.83
C ARG A 126 -2.62 23.46 -7.04
N ILE A 127 -3.27 22.31 -6.80
CA ILE A 127 -3.65 21.31 -7.79
C ILE A 127 -5.10 20.94 -7.52
N ASP A 128 -6.01 21.32 -8.43
CA ASP A 128 -7.43 21.00 -8.31
C ASP A 128 -7.75 19.59 -8.80
N TRP A 129 -8.72 18.95 -8.17
CA TRP A 129 -9.19 17.61 -8.51
C TRP A 129 -10.71 17.46 -8.29
N LYS A 130 -11.33 16.48 -8.95
CA LYS A 130 -12.75 16.12 -8.81
C LYS A 130 -12.97 14.63 -9.01
N ALA A 131 -14.16 14.15 -8.68
CA ALA A 131 -14.56 12.75 -8.85
C ALA A 131 -14.24 12.24 -10.27
N GLY A 132 -13.58 11.06 -10.33
CA GLY A 132 -13.07 10.42 -11.54
C GLY A 132 -11.62 10.75 -11.89
N ASP A 133 -11.01 11.73 -11.24
CA ASP A 133 -9.61 12.09 -11.48
C ASP A 133 -8.65 11.16 -10.72
N ILE A 134 -7.42 11.06 -11.25
CA ILE A 134 -6.27 10.49 -10.55
C ILE A 134 -5.32 11.62 -10.20
N MET A 135 -5.03 11.79 -8.92
CA MET A 135 -4.07 12.74 -8.41
C MET A 135 -2.80 12.01 -7.96
N ILE A 136 -1.64 12.60 -8.23
CA ILE A 136 -0.33 12.06 -7.84
C ILE A 136 0.28 12.98 -6.80
N VAL A 137 0.66 12.40 -5.66
CA VAL A 137 1.54 13.04 -4.69
C VAL A 137 2.96 12.56 -4.98
N GLU A 138 3.78 13.47 -5.46
CA GLU A 138 5.16 13.21 -5.85
C GLU A 138 6.07 12.92 -4.65
N THR A 139 7.16 12.23 -4.93
CA THR A 139 8.17 11.86 -3.93
C THR A 139 8.74 13.10 -3.23
N GLY A 140 8.64 13.11 -1.90
CA GLY A 140 9.31 14.09 -1.04
C GLY A 140 8.61 15.46 -0.93
N CYS A 141 7.45 15.67 -1.57
CA CYS A 141 6.74 16.94 -1.42
C CYS A 141 6.04 17.05 -0.07
N VAL A 142 5.92 18.28 0.42
CA VAL A 142 5.03 18.62 1.53
C VAL A 142 3.67 18.95 0.96
N HIS A 143 2.65 18.22 1.37
CA HIS A 143 1.32 18.33 0.79
C HIS A 143 0.21 18.37 1.85
N GLN A 144 -0.95 18.83 1.41
CA GLN A 144 -2.18 18.89 2.19
C GLN A 144 -3.38 18.79 1.26
N HIS A 145 -4.39 18.00 1.65
CA HIS A 145 -5.62 17.75 0.89
C HIS A 145 -6.77 18.56 1.46
N PHE A 146 -7.59 19.16 0.59
CA PHE A 146 -8.72 20.00 0.93
C PHE A 146 -9.97 19.54 0.18
N ASN A 147 -11.08 19.38 0.88
CA ASN A 147 -12.41 19.29 0.29
C ASN A 147 -12.96 20.72 0.11
N ASP A 148 -13.20 21.14 -1.12
CA ASP A 148 -13.69 22.50 -1.42
C ASP A 148 -15.21 22.61 -1.37
N ASP A 149 -15.92 21.49 -1.22
CA ASP A 149 -17.37 21.48 -1.12
C ASP A 149 -17.81 21.79 0.32
N PRO A 150 -18.58 22.87 0.55
CA PRO A 150 -19.01 23.23 1.89
C PRO A 150 -20.17 22.38 2.40
N GLU A 151 -20.85 21.61 1.55
CA GLU A 151 -22.05 20.84 1.90
C GLU A 151 -21.80 19.33 1.81
N GLU A 152 -20.94 18.89 0.90
CA GLU A 152 -20.73 17.49 0.60
C GLU A 152 -19.34 17.01 1.00
N GLN A 153 -19.24 15.73 1.33
CA GLN A 153 -17.97 15.09 1.63
C GLN A 153 -17.15 14.79 0.37
N ALA A 154 -15.84 14.66 0.53
CA ALA A 154 -14.97 14.07 -0.48
C ALA A 154 -14.47 12.69 -0.04
N VAL A 155 -14.38 11.74 -0.97
CA VAL A 155 -13.90 10.37 -0.72
C VAL A 155 -12.83 10.00 -1.72
N LEU A 156 -11.69 9.57 -1.22
CA LEU A 156 -10.49 9.25 -1.99
C LEU A 156 -10.04 7.80 -1.71
N LEU A 157 -9.69 7.07 -2.76
CA LEU A 157 -9.01 5.77 -2.65
C LEU A 157 -7.51 5.97 -2.89
N VAL A 158 -6.70 5.61 -1.91
CA VAL A 158 -5.27 5.88 -1.87
C VAL A 158 -4.45 4.63 -2.07
N PHE A 159 -3.41 4.74 -2.89
CA PHE A 159 -2.38 3.73 -3.10
C PHE A 159 -1.01 4.33 -2.78
N LYS A 160 -0.24 3.64 -1.95
CA LYS A 160 1.10 4.09 -1.53
C LYS A 160 2.14 2.98 -1.72
N ALA A 161 3.31 3.32 -2.24
CA ALA A 161 4.47 2.45 -2.27
C ALA A 161 5.24 2.45 -0.92
N LYS A 162 4.65 2.99 0.13
CA LYS A 162 5.23 3.15 1.47
C LYS A 162 5.89 1.87 2.01
N PRO A 163 5.32 0.64 1.84
CA PRO A 163 5.95 -0.58 2.33
C PRO A 163 7.32 -0.84 1.73
N LEU A 164 7.56 -0.51 0.46
CA LEU A 164 8.86 -0.67 -0.17
C LEU A 164 9.93 0.22 0.49
N PHE A 165 9.58 1.47 0.77
CA PHE A 165 10.47 2.40 1.46
C PHE A 165 10.74 1.95 2.91
N LEU A 166 9.73 1.39 3.58
CA LEU A 166 9.90 0.81 4.91
C LEU A 166 10.89 -0.36 4.89
N PHE A 167 10.77 -1.31 3.96
CA PHE A 167 11.68 -2.45 3.83
C PHE A 167 13.11 -2.04 3.47
N MET A 168 13.28 -0.96 2.74
CA MET A 168 14.59 -0.41 2.39
C MET A 168 15.20 0.46 3.50
N HIS A 169 14.50 0.68 4.63
CA HIS A 169 14.88 1.64 5.68
C HIS A 169 15.02 3.08 5.17
N LEU A 170 14.24 3.43 4.16
CA LEU A 170 14.23 4.76 3.53
C LEU A 170 12.90 5.50 3.76
N LEU A 171 12.08 5.03 4.68
CA LEU A 171 10.82 5.69 5.00
C LEU A 171 11.06 6.91 5.88
N PHE A 172 11.13 8.08 5.25
CA PHE A 172 11.15 9.38 5.93
C PHE A 172 9.79 10.05 5.75
N GLN A 173 9.20 10.46 6.85
CA GLN A 173 7.94 11.22 6.86
C GLN A 173 7.96 12.23 7.99
N LYS A 174 7.31 13.37 7.79
CA LYS A 174 7.23 14.44 8.76
C LYS A 174 5.84 15.07 8.76
N MET A 175 5.25 15.17 9.93
CA MET A 175 4.08 15.99 10.17
C MET A 175 4.52 17.45 10.27
N VAL A 176 3.84 18.34 9.57
CA VAL A 176 4.09 19.80 9.58
C VAL A 176 3.02 20.52 10.39
N GLU A 177 1.74 20.20 10.11
CA GLU A 177 0.61 20.86 10.75
C GLU A 177 -0.58 19.88 10.86
N TYR A 178 -1.28 19.93 11.99
CA TYR A 178 -2.51 19.18 12.18
C TYR A 178 -3.73 20.04 11.83
N PRO A 179 -4.79 19.43 11.28
CA PRO A 179 -6.03 20.15 11.03
C PRO A 179 -6.70 20.53 12.36
N PRO A 180 -7.64 21.49 12.35
CA PRO A 180 -8.48 21.79 13.50
C PRO A 180 -9.21 20.56 14.02
N THR A 181 -9.57 20.59 15.31
CA THR A 181 -10.35 19.52 15.95
C THR A 181 -11.85 19.72 15.83
N THR A 182 -12.30 20.74 15.10
CA THR A 182 -13.69 21.10 14.87
C THR A 182 -13.97 21.15 13.37
N LEU A 183 -15.14 20.71 12.96
CA LEU A 183 -15.66 20.91 11.59
C LEU A 183 -16.20 22.33 11.40
N LEU A 184 -16.59 22.63 10.17
CA LEU A 184 -17.34 23.84 9.86
C LEU A 184 -18.65 23.88 10.65
N GLU A 185 -19.11 25.08 10.95
CA GLU A 185 -20.41 25.32 11.59
C GLU A 185 -21.55 24.67 10.76
N GLY A 186 -22.37 23.89 11.43
CA GLY A 186 -23.48 23.15 10.80
C GLY A 186 -23.14 21.71 10.37
N HIS A 187 -21.88 21.29 10.48
CA HIS A 187 -21.44 19.94 10.11
C HIS A 187 -20.79 19.17 11.29
N GLU A 188 -21.01 19.60 12.51
CA GLU A 188 -20.36 19.03 13.71
C GLU A 188 -20.65 17.56 13.92
N ASP A 189 -21.80 17.07 13.42
CA ASP A 189 -22.25 15.67 13.52
C ASP A 189 -21.86 14.82 12.29
N TRP A 190 -21.11 15.37 11.33
CA TRP A 190 -20.71 14.61 10.14
C TRP A 190 -19.94 13.34 10.49
N GLN A 191 -20.30 12.25 9.83
CA GLN A 191 -19.62 10.96 9.93
C GLN A 191 -19.24 10.47 8.53
N PRO A 192 -18.13 9.73 8.39
CA PRO A 192 -17.74 9.16 7.11
C PRO A 192 -18.74 8.11 6.64
N PRO A 193 -18.76 7.80 5.32
CA PRO A 193 -19.77 6.89 4.73
C PRO A 193 -19.77 5.52 5.42
N SER A 194 -20.95 5.01 5.75
CA SER A 194 -21.10 3.70 6.41
C SER A 194 -21.09 2.52 5.44
N ASP A 195 -21.26 2.77 4.15
CA ASP A 195 -21.43 1.77 3.08
C ASP A 195 -20.14 1.46 2.31
N LEU A 196 -19.05 2.12 2.63
CA LEU A 196 -17.70 1.88 2.06
C LEU A 196 -16.83 0.98 2.93
#